data_3c4b4ce17e96cc77f105ac0bf161bc6e
#
_entry.id   3c4b4ce17e96cc77f105ac0bf161bc6e
#
_cell.length_a   1.000
_cell.length_b   1.000
_cell.length_c   1.000
_cell.angle_alpha   90.00
_cell.angle_beta   90.00
_cell.angle_gamma   90.00
#
_symmetry.space_group_name_H-M   'P 1'
#
loop_
_entity.id
_entity.type
_entity.pdbx_description
1 polymer ?
#
loop_
_entity_poly.entity_id
_entity_poly.type
_entity_poly.pdbx_seq_one_letter_code
_entity_poly.pdbx_strand_id
1 'polypeptide(L)'
;MSKKQSAILDVATRFSTEAQNELRSAILAMEGREIFAVGTLDSKGLVKNIDILARGTESAVPAPFQKHSHAQVLIHNHPSGMLFPSDADIVVAAEAGAEGIGSYIVDNEVEHVLVVAEPVKPKTIRPLDADEIAAVLDSSGKLSHIMPEFEPRLSQVEMAHDVAEIISDGGILVAEAGTGVGKSFAYLIPALAWAIGNSERVVVSTATINLQQQIYKKDFPLVSSLFKKQAKAVIVKGRGNYLCKRRLYEAIEEDALFSDSSIKLREILEWDNGGGSGDKSDLALPDDDPIWSRVCSESDYCLSLHCPYHDKCHVIHVRLEAASAQLIIANHHVLLADLEAKRTREGSINTVLPSYQALVIDEAHALEASATSLFSETFSKRSIQRLLSRLSRRKKRLQVGILASISKLPDIPSSLIDTARLQIEKAESSVDSFNAVACTCFSEKESSILIKNLSGINRTMFLSTLQNLEKEIALLVTRLGEISEAIALELEDEESVIELRITLRSLEETAALLARFINPEAEPSSIFWLQVDNKNPKEPMVICSATPLEVAPLLSERLFSKIRSCICTSATLTINGSFQWW
;
A
#
# COMPACT_ATOMS: atom_id res chain seq x y z
N MET A 1 -0.90 26.84 -12.61
CA MET A 1 -1.12 26.23 -13.93
C MET A 1 -2.10 25.09 -13.78
N SER A 2 -3.07 25.01 -14.66
CA SER A 2 -4.32 24.25 -14.60
C SER A 2 -4.18 22.81 -14.06
N LYS A 3 -4.87 22.51 -12.94
CA LYS A 3 -5.24 21.17 -12.51
C LYS A 3 -6.10 20.55 -13.62
N LYS A 4 -5.56 19.66 -14.46
CA LYS A 4 -6.39 18.68 -15.14
C LYS A 4 -6.75 17.63 -14.07
N GLN A 5 -7.85 17.84 -13.36
CA GLN A 5 -8.61 16.78 -12.71
C GLN A 5 -8.88 15.71 -13.77
N SER A 6 -8.83 14.43 -13.38
CA SER A 6 -9.45 13.33 -14.14
C SER A 6 -10.89 13.78 -14.40
N ALA A 7 -11.16 14.21 -15.64
CA ALA A 7 -12.44 14.80 -15.95
C ALA A 7 -13.43 13.66 -16.12
N ILE A 8 -14.50 13.69 -15.35
CA ILE A 8 -15.72 12.97 -15.69
C ILE A 8 -16.19 13.54 -17.02
N LEU A 9 -16.33 12.68 -18.01
CA LEU A 9 -16.68 13.05 -19.37
C LEU A 9 -18.10 12.55 -19.68
N ASP A 10 -18.75 13.19 -20.64
CA ASP A 10 -19.94 12.64 -21.27
C ASP A 10 -19.58 11.31 -21.96
N VAL A 11 -20.37 10.28 -21.76
CA VAL A 11 -20.11 8.93 -22.28
C VAL A 11 -19.99 8.91 -23.81
N ALA A 12 -20.71 9.78 -24.53
CA ALA A 12 -20.63 9.90 -25.98
C ALA A 12 -19.24 10.31 -26.50
N THR A 13 -18.38 10.82 -25.63
CA THR A 13 -16.98 11.14 -25.97
C THR A 13 -16.09 9.91 -26.07
N ARG A 14 -16.52 8.76 -25.54
CA ARG A 14 -15.76 7.51 -25.48
C ARG A 14 -16.48 6.30 -26.04
N PHE A 15 -17.80 6.35 -26.20
CA PHE A 15 -18.63 5.21 -26.64
C PHE A 15 -19.49 5.57 -27.84
N SER A 16 -19.65 4.62 -28.77
CA SER A 16 -20.67 4.71 -29.81
C SER A 16 -22.06 4.57 -29.20
N THR A 17 -23.08 5.05 -29.89
CA THR A 17 -24.47 4.97 -29.43
C THR A 17 -24.92 3.51 -29.23
N GLU A 18 -24.47 2.59 -30.08
CA GLU A 18 -24.76 1.17 -29.99
C GLU A 18 -24.15 0.59 -28.70
N ALA A 19 -22.87 0.88 -28.44
CA ALA A 19 -22.16 0.42 -27.24
C ALA A 19 -22.78 0.97 -25.95
N GLN A 20 -23.23 2.25 -25.92
CA GLN A 20 -23.94 2.84 -24.79
C GLN A 20 -25.23 2.08 -24.49
N ASN A 21 -26.03 1.77 -25.53
CA ASN A 21 -27.31 1.06 -25.36
C ASN A 21 -27.11 -0.39 -24.88
N GLU A 22 -26.10 -1.07 -25.40
CA GLU A 22 -25.75 -2.42 -24.97
C GLU A 22 -25.33 -2.45 -23.50
N LEU A 23 -24.44 -1.53 -23.10
CA LEU A 23 -23.97 -1.42 -21.71
C LEU A 23 -25.09 -1.06 -20.75
N ARG A 24 -25.93 -0.07 -21.11
CA ARG A 24 -27.10 0.31 -20.31
C ARG A 24 -28.08 -0.85 -20.13
N SER A 25 -28.34 -1.62 -21.20
CA SER A 25 -29.22 -2.80 -21.14
C SER A 25 -28.64 -3.87 -20.21
N ALA A 26 -27.32 -4.06 -20.23
CA ALA A 26 -26.65 -5.03 -19.38
C ALA A 26 -26.70 -4.63 -17.91
N ILE A 27 -26.43 -3.36 -17.57
CA ILE A 27 -26.49 -2.85 -16.19
C ILE A 27 -27.93 -2.94 -15.64
N LEU A 28 -28.94 -2.56 -16.44
CA LEU A 28 -30.35 -2.68 -16.07
C LEU A 28 -30.77 -4.13 -15.82
N ALA A 29 -30.31 -5.06 -16.65
CA ALA A 29 -30.61 -6.48 -16.48
C ALA A 29 -30.01 -7.09 -15.20
N MET A 30 -29.02 -6.44 -14.62
CA MET A 30 -28.38 -6.81 -13.37
C MET A 30 -28.84 -5.97 -12.17
N GLU A 31 -29.93 -5.19 -12.32
CA GLU A 31 -30.47 -4.35 -11.25
C GLU A 31 -29.46 -3.37 -10.66
N GLY A 32 -28.54 -2.85 -11.50
CA GLY A 32 -27.47 -1.94 -11.09
C GLY A 32 -26.28 -2.60 -10.40
N ARG A 33 -26.21 -3.93 -10.34
CA ARG A 33 -25.03 -4.64 -9.85
C ARG A 33 -23.85 -4.42 -10.78
N GLU A 34 -22.66 -4.62 -10.24
CA GLU A 34 -21.42 -4.47 -10.98
C GLU A 34 -21.37 -5.41 -12.20
N ILE A 35 -21.04 -4.86 -13.36
CA ILE A 35 -20.67 -5.62 -14.56
C ILE A 35 -19.25 -5.29 -14.94
N PHE A 36 -18.57 -6.26 -15.49
CA PHE A 36 -17.24 -6.10 -16.07
C PHE A 36 -17.28 -6.52 -17.55
N ALA A 37 -16.81 -5.62 -18.39
CA ALA A 37 -16.83 -5.81 -19.84
C ALA A 37 -15.49 -5.41 -20.46
N VAL A 38 -15.23 -5.92 -21.66
CA VAL A 38 -14.14 -5.47 -22.54
C VAL A 38 -14.72 -4.84 -23.79
N GLY A 39 -14.04 -3.79 -24.28
CA GLY A 39 -14.45 -3.07 -25.47
C GLY A 39 -13.38 -3.07 -26.56
N THR A 40 -13.82 -3.02 -27.82
CA THR A 40 -12.98 -2.72 -28.97
C THR A 40 -13.27 -1.33 -29.50
N LEU A 41 -12.23 -0.64 -30.01
CA LEU A 41 -12.32 0.73 -30.49
C LEU A 41 -12.55 0.79 -32.01
N ASP A 42 -13.30 1.78 -32.44
CA ASP A 42 -13.39 2.14 -33.85
C ASP A 42 -12.17 3.01 -34.30
N SER A 43 -12.16 3.41 -35.56
CA SER A 43 -11.11 4.27 -36.14
C SER A 43 -11.02 5.67 -35.49
N LYS A 44 -12.08 6.12 -34.81
CA LYS A 44 -12.15 7.41 -34.13
C LYS A 44 -11.74 7.30 -32.64
N GLY A 45 -11.50 6.07 -32.15
CA GLY A 45 -11.15 5.79 -30.75
C GLY A 45 -12.38 5.68 -29.83
N LEU A 46 -13.58 5.48 -30.37
CA LEU A 46 -14.79 5.22 -29.60
C LEU A 46 -14.97 3.71 -29.40
N VAL A 47 -15.40 3.29 -28.24
CA VAL A 47 -15.82 1.91 -27.96
C VAL A 47 -17.00 1.57 -28.83
N LYS A 48 -16.84 0.56 -29.67
CA LYS A 48 -17.84 0.13 -30.66
C LYS A 48 -18.52 -1.18 -30.29
N ASN A 49 -17.76 -2.18 -29.91
CA ASN A 49 -18.29 -3.49 -29.49
C ASN A 49 -17.94 -3.72 -28.03
N ILE A 50 -18.82 -4.39 -27.31
CA ILE A 50 -18.68 -4.68 -25.89
C ILE A 50 -18.94 -6.17 -25.68
N ASP A 51 -18.02 -6.86 -25.00
CA ASP A 51 -18.19 -8.23 -24.53
C ASP A 51 -18.26 -8.23 -23.00
N ILE A 52 -19.39 -8.67 -22.44
CA ILE A 52 -19.58 -8.73 -20.99
C ILE A 52 -18.96 -10.02 -20.47
N LEU A 53 -17.92 -9.89 -19.61
CA LEU A 53 -17.13 -11.00 -19.11
C LEU A 53 -17.61 -11.53 -17.77
N ALA A 54 -18.10 -10.67 -16.89
CA ALA A 54 -18.57 -11.04 -15.55
C ALA A 54 -19.80 -10.22 -15.14
N ARG A 55 -20.64 -10.84 -14.32
CA ARG A 55 -21.87 -10.28 -13.78
C ARG A 55 -21.98 -10.63 -12.29
N GLY A 56 -22.00 -9.61 -11.43
CA GLY A 56 -22.34 -9.74 -9.99
C GLY A 56 -21.19 -10.04 -9.05
N THR A 57 -21.21 -9.45 -7.87
CA THR A 57 -20.39 -9.45 -6.65
C THR A 57 -18.97 -8.90 -6.74
N GLU A 58 -18.68 -8.01 -5.81
CA GLU A 58 -17.52 -7.12 -5.64
C GLU A 58 -16.12 -7.77 -5.63
N SER A 59 -16.00 -9.09 -5.68
CA SER A 59 -14.76 -9.81 -5.44
C SER A 59 -14.18 -10.60 -6.61
N ALA A 60 -14.73 -10.50 -7.82
CA ALA A 60 -14.41 -11.44 -8.89
C ALA A 60 -13.94 -10.78 -10.19
N VAL A 61 -12.90 -9.95 -10.17
CA VAL A 61 -12.36 -9.45 -11.44
C VAL A 61 -10.84 -9.28 -11.43
N PRO A 62 -10.02 -10.22 -11.73
CA PRO A 62 -8.84 -9.88 -12.53
C PRO A 62 -8.39 -10.88 -13.59
N ALA A 63 -8.98 -12.05 -13.68
CA ALA A 63 -8.42 -13.09 -14.53
C ALA A 63 -8.91 -13.13 -15.99
N PRO A 64 -10.07 -12.55 -16.41
CA PRO A 64 -10.60 -12.82 -17.75
C PRO A 64 -9.94 -12.07 -18.88
N PHE A 65 -9.41 -10.84 -18.67
CA PHE A 65 -8.96 -10.00 -19.80
C PHE A 65 -7.69 -10.54 -20.49
N GLN A 66 -6.81 -11.23 -19.78
CA GLN A 66 -5.61 -11.85 -20.36
C GLN A 66 -5.92 -12.94 -21.42
N LYS A 67 -7.15 -13.46 -21.42
CA LYS A 67 -7.61 -14.46 -22.41
C LYS A 67 -8.26 -13.81 -23.65
N HIS A 68 -8.55 -12.52 -23.63
CA HIS A 68 -9.22 -11.83 -24.72
C HIS A 68 -8.21 -10.98 -25.52
N SER A 69 -7.60 -11.61 -26.53
CA SER A 69 -6.57 -11.02 -27.39
C SER A 69 -7.00 -9.75 -28.17
N HIS A 70 -8.27 -9.39 -28.12
CA HIS A 70 -8.85 -8.24 -28.82
C HIS A 70 -9.33 -7.12 -27.89
N ALA A 71 -9.20 -7.25 -26.57
CA ALA A 71 -9.59 -6.22 -25.63
C ALA A 71 -8.70 -4.99 -25.78
N GLN A 72 -9.33 -3.81 -25.99
CA GLN A 72 -8.63 -2.54 -26.06
C GLN A 72 -9.00 -1.60 -24.90
N VAL A 73 -10.15 -1.85 -24.27
CA VAL A 73 -10.62 -1.09 -23.10
C VAL A 73 -11.31 -2.03 -22.13
N LEU A 74 -11.01 -1.93 -20.85
CA LEU A 74 -11.77 -2.51 -19.75
C LEU A 74 -12.86 -1.53 -19.33
N ILE A 75 -14.07 -2.03 -19.04
CA ILE A 75 -15.23 -1.20 -18.72
C ILE A 75 -15.94 -1.85 -17.54
N HIS A 76 -16.28 -1.06 -16.52
CA HIS A 76 -17.14 -1.52 -15.42
C HIS A 76 -17.96 -0.36 -14.84
N ASN A 77 -18.99 -0.68 -14.08
CA ASN A 77 -19.75 0.24 -13.24
C ASN A 77 -19.61 -0.17 -11.77
N HIS A 78 -19.86 0.75 -10.87
CA HIS A 78 -20.01 0.43 -9.45
C HIS A 78 -21.50 0.30 -9.09
N PRO A 79 -21.89 -0.61 -8.18
CA PRO A 79 -23.28 -0.72 -7.71
C PRO A 79 -23.85 0.60 -7.18
N SER A 80 -23.01 1.42 -6.55
CA SER A 80 -23.36 2.76 -6.06
C SER A 80 -23.57 3.81 -7.16
N GLY A 81 -23.24 3.50 -8.43
CA GLY A 81 -23.21 4.45 -9.54
C GLY A 81 -22.08 5.48 -9.48
N MET A 82 -21.18 5.39 -8.49
CA MET A 82 -20.06 6.32 -8.36
C MET A 82 -18.98 6.03 -9.39
N LEU A 83 -18.44 7.09 -10.00
CA LEU A 83 -17.40 7.01 -11.04
C LEU A 83 -15.97 6.97 -10.48
N PHE A 84 -15.79 7.20 -9.19
CA PHE A 84 -14.45 7.23 -8.60
C PHE A 84 -13.89 5.80 -8.47
N PRO A 85 -12.63 5.58 -8.92
CA PRO A 85 -12.03 4.27 -8.90
C PRO A 85 -11.72 3.82 -7.48
N SER A 86 -11.95 2.55 -7.19
CA SER A 86 -11.40 1.88 -6.03
C SER A 86 -9.89 1.66 -6.15
N ASP A 87 -9.26 1.28 -5.05
CA ASP A 87 -7.86 0.85 -5.08
C ASP A 87 -7.65 -0.32 -6.06
N ALA A 88 -8.62 -1.25 -6.16
CA ALA A 88 -8.59 -2.38 -7.10
C ALA A 88 -8.66 -1.91 -8.56
N ASP A 89 -9.53 -0.95 -8.86
CA ASP A 89 -9.67 -0.41 -10.21
C ASP A 89 -8.40 0.29 -10.68
N ILE A 90 -7.75 1.03 -9.79
CA ILE A 90 -6.47 1.70 -10.11
C ILE A 90 -5.40 0.67 -10.48
N VAL A 91 -5.39 -0.47 -9.81
CA VAL A 91 -4.44 -1.55 -10.08
C VAL A 91 -4.74 -2.24 -11.39
N VAL A 92 -5.99 -2.67 -11.57
CA VAL A 92 -6.44 -3.30 -12.82
C VAL A 92 -6.17 -2.36 -14.00
N ALA A 93 -6.49 -1.07 -13.83
CA ALA A 93 -6.21 -0.06 -14.85
C ALA A 93 -4.70 0.11 -15.14
N ALA A 94 -3.85 0.01 -14.11
CA ALA A 94 -2.41 0.12 -14.28
C ALA A 94 -1.82 -1.12 -14.97
N GLU A 95 -2.30 -2.32 -14.65
CA GLU A 95 -1.90 -3.56 -15.31
C GLU A 95 -2.35 -3.59 -16.77
N ALA A 96 -3.63 -3.29 -17.02
CA ALA A 96 -4.16 -3.19 -18.37
C ALA A 96 -3.43 -2.11 -19.19
N GLY A 97 -3.15 -0.96 -18.57
CA GLY A 97 -2.40 0.13 -19.20
C GLY A 97 -0.96 -0.24 -19.58
N ALA A 98 -0.31 -1.15 -18.85
CA ALA A 98 1.00 -1.69 -19.22
C ALA A 98 0.94 -2.52 -20.52
N GLU A 99 -0.19 -3.16 -20.79
CA GLU A 99 -0.47 -3.89 -22.03
C GLU A 99 -1.09 -3.00 -23.12
N GLY A 100 -1.26 -1.71 -22.84
CA GLY A 100 -1.87 -0.75 -23.77
C GLY A 100 -3.40 -0.74 -23.78
N ILE A 101 -4.03 -1.44 -22.82
CA ILE A 101 -5.49 -1.54 -22.67
C ILE A 101 -5.96 -0.37 -21.79
N GLY A 102 -6.99 0.36 -22.22
CA GLY A 102 -7.62 1.42 -21.44
C GLY A 102 -8.48 0.87 -20.31
N SER A 103 -8.87 1.75 -19.37
CA SER A 103 -9.80 1.40 -18.29
C SER A 103 -10.78 2.54 -18.05
N TYR A 104 -12.07 2.24 -18.15
CA TYR A 104 -13.18 3.18 -18.06
C TYR A 104 -14.16 2.73 -16.98
N ILE A 105 -14.62 3.68 -16.17
CA ILE A 105 -15.71 3.48 -15.20
C ILE A 105 -16.91 4.30 -15.68
N VAL A 106 -18.09 3.67 -15.73
CA VAL A 106 -19.34 4.32 -16.13
C VAL A 106 -20.33 4.36 -14.96
N ASP A 107 -21.22 5.38 -14.95
CA ASP A 107 -22.35 5.37 -14.05
C ASP A 107 -23.41 4.34 -14.46
N ASN A 108 -24.41 4.08 -13.59
CA ASN A 108 -25.43 3.06 -13.85
C ASN A 108 -26.38 3.45 -14.98
N GLU A 109 -26.52 4.75 -15.27
CA GLU A 109 -27.33 5.31 -16.34
C GLU A 109 -26.57 5.37 -17.67
N VAL A 110 -25.26 5.13 -17.68
CA VAL A 110 -24.36 5.23 -18.84
C VAL A 110 -24.47 6.62 -19.50
N GLU A 111 -24.42 7.66 -18.67
CA GLU A 111 -24.39 9.06 -19.12
C GLU A 111 -23.00 9.66 -18.99
N HIS A 112 -22.23 9.21 -18.00
CA HIS A 112 -20.90 9.70 -17.72
C HIS A 112 -19.87 8.58 -17.66
N VAL A 113 -18.64 8.93 -17.99
CA VAL A 113 -17.47 8.04 -17.94
C VAL A 113 -16.28 8.71 -17.29
N LEU A 114 -15.65 8.00 -16.37
CA LEU A 114 -14.32 8.33 -15.88
C LEU A 114 -13.28 7.50 -16.64
N VAL A 115 -12.33 8.19 -17.27
CA VAL A 115 -11.19 7.53 -17.89
C VAL A 115 -10.08 7.38 -16.85
N VAL A 116 -9.89 6.15 -16.36
CA VAL A 116 -8.82 5.82 -15.42
C VAL A 116 -7.49 5.66 -16.16
N ALA A 117 -7.53 4.98 -17.31
CA ALA A 117 -6.40 4.83 -18.22
C ALA A 117 -6.88 4.91 -19.68
N GLU A 118 -6.18 5.68 -20.51
CA GLU A 118 -6.44 5.71 -21.95
C GLU A 118 -5.86 4.48 -22.65
N PRO A 119 -6.57 3.88 -23.61
CA PRO A 119 -6.04 2.78 -24.41
C PRO A 119 -4.87 3.24 -25.27
N VAL A 120 -3.81 2.45 -25.27
CA VAL A 120 -2.60 2.74 -26.04
C VAL A 120 -2.37 1.59 -27.02
N LYS A 121 -2.08 1.89 -28.28
CA LYS A 121 -1.67 0.88 -29.28
C LYS A 121 -0.43 0.13 -28.76
N PRO A 122 -0.28 -1.19 -29.06
CA PRO A 122 0.91 -1.95 -28.67
C PRO A 122 2.16 -1.18 -29.00
N LYS A 123 2.95 -0.86 -27.98
CA LYS A 123 4.13 -0.02 -28.13
C LYS A 123 5.26 -0.84 -28.71
N THR A 124 5.84 -0.35 -29.79
CA THR A 124 7.17 -0.77 -30.16
C THR A 124 8.14 -0.19 -29.16
N ILE A 125 8.72 -1.02 -28.29
CA ILE A 125 9.75 -0.63 -27.35
C ILE A 125 10.96 -0.11 -28.15
N ARG A 126 11.45 1.06 -27.80
CA ARG A 126 12.64 1.70 -28.37
C ARG A 126 13.78 1.55 -27.39
N PRO A 127 14.81 0.75 -27.71
CA PRO A 127 15.99 0.66 -26.86
C PRO A 127 16.67 2.04 -26.76
N LEU A 128 17.38 2.26 -25.66
CA LEU A 128 18.23 3.43 -25.50
C LEU A 128 19.55 3.20 -26.25
N ASP A 129 20.12 4.27 -26.78
CA ASP A 129 21.53 4.30 -27.17
C ASP A 129 22.36 4.56 -25.90
N ALA A 130 23.05 3.51 -25.41
CA ALA A 130 23.78 3.58 -24.15
C ALA A 130 24.95 4.57 -24.22
N ASP A 131 25.61 4.68 -25.38
CA ASP A 131 26.68 5.65 -25.60
C ASP A 131 26.17 7.10 -25.60
N GLU A 132 25.01 7.35 -26.22
CA GLU A 132 24.37 8.69 -26.20
C GLU A 132 23.95 9.07 -24.76
N ILE A 133 23.44 8.12 -23.99
CA ILE A 133 23.09 8.33 -22.58
C ILE A 133 24.32 8.63 -21.73
N ALA A 134 25.38 7.84 -21.87
CA ALA A 134 26.62 8.01 -21.14
C ALA A 134 27.29 9.36 -21.45
N ALA A 135 27.28 9.78 -22.72
CA ALA A 135 27.83 11.06 -23.16
C ALA A 135 27.18 12.29 -22.51
N VAL A 136 25.95 12.17 -21.95
CA VAL A 136 25.33 13.25 -21.18
C VAL A 136 26.14 13.63 -19.94
N LEU A 137 26.86 12.67 -19.36
CA LEU A 137 27.67 12.80 -18.15
C LEU A 137 29.16 13.12 -18.42
N ASP A 138 29.57 13.23 -19.68
CA ASP A 138 30.93 13.61 -20.05
C ASP A 138 31.22 15.09 -19.78
N SER A 139 32.51 15.45 -19.87
CA SER A 139 33.00 16.82 -19.69
C SER A 139 32.38 17.83 -20.67
N SER A 140 32.04 17.38 -21.87
CA SER A 140 31.34 18.14 -22.91
C SER A 140 29.85 17.81 -22.99
N GLY A 141 29.34 17.02 -22.05
CA GLY A 141 27.97 16.54 -22.03
C GLY A 141 26.95 17.61 -21.62
N LYS A 142 25.66 17.30 -21.83
CA LYS A 142 24.57 18.24 -21.51
C LYS A 142 24.52 18.62 -20.04
N LEU A 143 24.89 17.73 -19.13
CA LEU A 143 24.84 17.99 -17.70
C LEU A 143 25.86 19.04 -17.27
N SER A 144 27.08 19.01 -17.81
CA SER A 144 28.13 20.00 -17.53
C SER A 144 27.75 21.43 -17.98
N HIS A 145 26.90 21.56 -18.99
CA HIS A 145 26.38 22.86 -19.44
C HIS A 145 25.32 23.45 -18.50
N ILE A 146 24.56 22.59 -17.81
CA ILE A 146 23.50 23.01 -16.88
C ILE A 146 24.03 23.20 -15.47
N MET A 147 25.05 22.45 -15.12
CA MET A 147 25.65 22.41 -13.80
C MET A 147 27.15 22.73 -13.90
N PRO A 148 27.56 24.00 -13.81
CA PRO A 148 28.97 24.41 -14.02
C PRO A 148 29.96 23.77 -13.04
N GLU A 149 29.51 23.36 -11.85
CA GLU A 149 30.33 22.67 -10.83
C GLU A 149 30.33 21.13 -11.00
N PHE A 150 29.76 20.62 -12.09
CA PHE A 150 29.74 19.18 -12.35
C PHE A 150 31.13 18.70 -12.76
N GLU A 151 31.65 17.76 -12.01
CA GLU A 151 32.89 17.05 -12.32
C GLU A 151 32.56 15.66 -12.88
N PRO A 152 32.84 15.42 -14.17
CA PRO A 152 32.64 14.10 -14.78
C PRO A 152 33.50 13.03 -14.09
N ARG A 153 32.92 11.88 -13.86
CA ARG A 153 33.60 10.72 -13.25
C ARG A 153 33.38 9.49 -14.10
N LEU A 154 34.44 8.82 -14.47
CA LEU A 154 34.40 7.65 -15.36
C LEU A 154 33.42 6.59 -14.84
N SER A 155 33.46 6.28 -13.56
CA SER A 155 32.56 5.30 -12.94
C SER A 155 31.06 5.70 -12.99
N GLN A 156 30.77 7.00 -13.05
CA GLN A 156 29.40 7.49 -13.21
C GLN A 156 28.93 7.32 -14.67
N VAL A 157 29.83 7.57 -15.64
CA VAL A 157 29.56 7.40 -17.07
C VAL A 157 29.36 5.92 -17.39
N GLU A 158 30.25 5.04 -16.92
CA GLU A 158 30.16 3.59 -17.06
C GLU A 158 28.85 3.07 -16.45
N MET A 159 28.51 3.48 -15.24
CA MET A 159 27.25 3.08 -14.61
C MET A 159 26.02 3.53 -15.42
N ALA A 160 26.03 4.73 -15.98
CA ALA A 160 24.89 5.20 -16.78
C ALA A 160 24.74 4.41 -18.09
N HIS A 161 25.87 4.01 -18.69
CA HIS A 161 25.89 3.13 -19.87
C HIS A 161 25.27 1.78 -19.52
N ASP A 162 25.77 1.10 -18.48
CA ASP A 162 25.28 -0.22 -18.06
C ASP A 162 23.78 -0.20 -17.68
N VAL A 163 23.34 0.87 -17.00
CA VAL A 163 21.92 1.06 -16.67
C VAL A 163 21.08 1.23 -17.93
N ALA A 164 21.57 1.95 -18.95
CA ALA A 164 20.84 2.12 -20.22
C ALA A 164 20.72 0.80 -20.98
N GLU A 165 21.76 -0.04 -20.99
CA GLU A 165 21.72 -1.38 -21.59
C GLU A 165 20.69 -2.27 -20.87
N ILE A 166 20.78 -2.39 -19.53
CA ILE A 166 19.88 -3.28 -18.76
C ILE A 166 18.43 -2.82 -18.82
N ILE A 167 18.15 -1.52 -18.81
CA ILE A 167 16.78 -1.03 -18.98
C ILE A 167 16.25 -1.39 -20.38
N SER A 168 17.08 -1.35 -21.40
CA SER A 168 16.72 -1.66 -22.80
C SER A 168 16.53 -3.16 -23.03
N ASP A 169 17.48 -3.96 -22.59
CA ASP A 169 17.53 -5.39 -22.91
C ASP A 169 16.79 -6.27 -21.91
N GLY A 170 16.64 -5.79 -20.69
CA GLY A 170 16.12 -6.56 -19.55
C GLY A 170 17.22 -7.21 -18.74
N GLY A 171 16.86 -7.66 -17.54
CA GLY A 171 17.79 -8.33 -16.63
C GLY A 171 18.03 -7.58 -15.34
N ILE A 172 19.05 -8.00 -14.60
CA ILE A 172 19.39 -7.45 -13.28
C ILE A 172 20.83 -6.94 -13.32
N LEU A 173 21.04 -5.67 -13.00
CA LEU A 173 22.36 -5.06 -12.78
C LEU A 173 22.58 -4.90 -11.28
N VAL A 174 23.72 -5.35 -10.79
CA VAL A 174 24.21 -5.07 -9.43
C VAL A 174 25.46 -4.23 -9.53
N ALA A 175 25.37 -2.96 -9.13
CA ALA A 175 26.44 -1.98 -9.28
C ALA A 175 26.87 -1.39 -7.94
N GLU A 176 28.11 -1.61 -7.53
CA GLU A 176 28.71 -0.91 -6.40
C GLU A 176 29.33 0.40 -6.87
N ALA A 177 28.81 1.51 -6.35
CA ALA A 177 29.32 2.84 -6.64
C ALA A 177 29.48 3.63 -5.34
N GLY A 178 30.67 4.07 -5.04
CA GLY A 178 31.02 4.75 -3.80
C GLY A 178 30.18 5.99 -3.50
N THR A 179 30.25 6.49 -2.26
CA THR A 179 29.60 7.74 -1.89
C THR A 179 30.20 8.91 -2.67
N GLY A 180 29.36 9.83 -3.12
CA GLY A 180 29.81 11.03 -3.85
C GLY A 180 30.09 10.83 -5.35
N VAL A 181 30.01 9.62 -5.89
CA VAL A 181 30.19 9.34 -7.33
C VAL A 181 29.06 9.96 -8.19
N GLY A 182 27.92 10.33 -7.57
CA GLY A 182 26.78 10.87 -8.31
C GLY A 182 25.86 9.77 -8.85
N LYS A 183 25.69 8.66 -8.11
CA LYS A 183 24.81 7.51 -8.44
C LYS A 183 23.44 7.94 -8.96
N SER A 184 22.82 8.94 -8.32
CA SER A 184 21.47 9.38 -8.68
C SER A 184 21.38 9.81 -10.14
N PHE A 185 22.34 10.57 -10.65
CA PHE A 185 22.34 10.98 -12.06
C PHE A 185 22.60 9.79 -12.99
N ALA A 186 23.48 8.87 -12.61
CA ALA A 186 23.84 7.71 -13.41
C ALA A 186 22.63 6.78 -13.68
N TYR A 187 21.69 6.63 -12.74
CA TYR A 187 20.50 5.84 -12.98
C TYR A 187 19.28 6.67 -13.39
N LEU A 188 19.14 7.94 -12.96
CA LEU A 188 17.95 8.75 -13.29
C LEU A 188 17.94 9.17 -14.76
N ILE A 189 19.09 9.46 -15.37
CA ILE A 189 19.17 9.88 -16.77
C ILE A 189 18.65 8.76 -17.69
N PRO A 190 19.18 7.52 -17.68
CA PRO A 190 18.65 6.45 -18.50
C PRO A 190 17.20 6.06 -18.10
N ALA A 191 16.84 6.09 -16.83
CA ALA A 191 15.49 5.80 -16.36
C ALA A 191 14.46 6.79 -16.93
N LEU A 192 14.74 8.09 -16.92
CA LEU A 192 13.87 9.11 -17.51
C LEU A 192 13.86 9.07 -19.02
N ALA A 193 15.00 8.83 -19.68
CA ALA A 193 15.08 8.65 -21.12
C ALA A 193 14.17 7.50 -21.57
N TRP A 194 14.24 6.36 -20.87
CA TRP A 194 13.38 5.21 -21.10
C TRP A 194 11.90 5.53 -20.90
N ALA A 195 11.58 6.10 -19.74
CA ALA A 195 10.19 6.42 -19.38
C ALA A 195 9.53 7.39 -20.36
N ILE A 196 10.27 8.41 -20.81
CA ILE A 196 9.80 9.40 -21.79
C ILE A 196 9.70 8.79 -23.19
N GLY A 197 10.74 8.04 -23.61
CA GLY A 197 10.83 7.46 -24.95
C GLY A 197 9.78 6.38 -25.21
N ASN A 198 9.54 5.57 -24.21
CA ASN A 198 8.60 4.44 -24.26
C ASN A 198 7.24 4.73 -23.63
N SER A 199 7.04 5.90 -23.01
CA SER A 199 5.85 6.24 -22.21
C SER A 199 5.55 5.14 -21.17
N GLU A 200 6.58 4.65 -20.53
CA GLU A 200 6.52 3.64 -19.46
C GLU A 200 6.78 4.29 -18.11
N ARG A 201 6.64 3.49 -17.05
CA ARG A 201 6.93 3.92 -15.69
C ARG A 201 8.22 3.27 -15.20
N VAL A 202 9.02 4.06 -14.50
CA VAL A 202 10.17 3.56 -13.75
C VAL A 202 9.93 3.85 -12.28
N VAL A 203 10.16 2.85 -11.43
CA VAL A 203 10.15 3.00 -9.97
C VAL A 203 11.59 3.14 -9.49
N VAL A 204 11.83 4.14 -8.66
CA VAL A 204 13.07 4.27 -7.89
C VAL A 204 12.73 4.05 -6.42
N SER A 205 13.28 2.98 -5.86
CA SER A 205 13.14 2.64 -4.44
C SER A 205 14.42 2.97 -3.70
N THR A 206 14.33 3.68 -2.58
CA THR A 206 15.49 4.05 -1.75
C THR A 206 15.26 3.70 -0.28
N ALA A 207 16.30 3.76 0.56
CA ALA A 207 16.21 3.31 1.95
C ALA A 207 15.33 4.21 2.84
N THR A 208 15.35 5.54 2.62
CA THR A 208 14.74 6.51 3.56
C THR A 208 13.86 7.55 2.88
N ILE A 209 12.93 8.13 3.66
CA ILE A 209 12.08 9.25 3.20
C ILE A 209 12.92 10.47 2.82
N ASN A 210 14.04 10.73 3.52
CA ASN A 210 14.91 11.86 3.22
C ASN A 210 15.58 11.71 1.85
N LEU A 211 16.02 10.52 1.49
CA LEU A 211 16.55 10.22 0.15
C LEU A 211 15.49 10.36 -0.94
N GLN A 212 14.24 9.93 -0.68
CA GLN A 212 13.13 10.18 -1.60
C GLN A 212 12.96 11.69 -1.87
N GLN A 213 12.99 12.50 -0.83
CA GLN A 213 12.87 13.96 -0.93
C GLN A 213 14.05 14.58 -1.71
N GLN A 214 15.26 14.07 -1.49
CA GLN A 214 16.45 14.53 -2.22
C GLN A 214 16.31 14.24 -3.72
N ILE A 215 15.98 13.01 -4.08
CA ILE A 215 15.78 12.62 -5.49
C ILE A 215 14.69 13.48 -6.13
N TYR A 216 13.57 13.69 -5.45
CA TYR A 216 12.43 14.43 -5.99
C TYR A 216 12.69 15.94 -6.12
N LYS A 217 13.25 16.56 -5.07
CA LYS A 217 13.40 18.04 -5.00
C LYS A 217 14.65 18.57 -5.67
N LYS A 218 15.74 17.76 -5.72
CA LYS A 218 17.05 18.18 -6.24
C LYS A 218 17.40 17.49 -7.56
N ASP A 219 17.46 16.16 -7.55
CA ASP A 219 18.03 15.42 -8.65
C ASP A 219 17.09 15.35 -9.86
N PHE A 220 15.81 15.03 -9.62
CA PHE A 220 14.80 14.93 -10.68
C PHE A 220 14.59 16.22 -11.50
N PRO A 221 14.46 17.42 -10.90
CA PRO A 221 14.30 18.64 -11.68
C PRO A 221 15.49 18.92 -12.61
N LEU A 222 16.71 18.66 -12.15
CA LEU A 222 17.93 18.81 -12.96
C LEU A 222 17.94 17.83 -14.12
N VAL A 223 17.71 16.53 -13.84
CA VAL A 223 17.69 15.50 -14.89
C VAL A 223 16.52 15.73 -15.85
N SER A 224 15.34 16.10 -15.37
CA SER A 224 14.19 16.39 -16.23
C SER A 224 14.43 17.53 -17.20
N SER A 225 15.25 18.53 -16.81
CA SER A 225 15.61 19.66 -17.67
C SER A 225 16.48 19.29 -18.87
N LEU A 226 17.13 18.12 -18.85
CA LEU A 226 17.91 17.59 -19.98
C LEU A 226 17.02 17.16 -21.16
N PHE A 227 15.74 16.91 -20.92
CA PHE A 227 14.80 16.40 -21.90
C PHE A 227 13.82 17.48 -22.38
N LYS A 228 13.53 17.49 -23.70
CA LYS A 228 12.56 18.43 -24.29
C LYS A 228 11.12 18.17 -23.81
N LYS A 229 10.77 16.90 -23.56
CA LYS A 229 9.45 16.51 -23.06
C LYS A 229 9.53 16.47 -21.54
N GLN A 230 8.65 17.23 -20.89
CA GLN A 230 8.55 17.20 -19.43
C GLN A 230 8.08 15.84 -18.94
N ALA A 231 8.79 15.30 -17.98
CA ALA A 231 8.38 14.12 -17.23
C ALA A 231 7.66 14.53 -15.94
N LYS A 232 6.74 13.68 -15.47
CA LYS A 232 6.10 13.82 -14.16
C LYS A 232 6.71 12.81 -13.21
N ALA A 233 7.15 13.27 -12.05
CA ALA A 233 7.56 12.42 -10.94
C ALA A 233 6.58 12.55 -9.78
N VAL A 234 6.47 11.50 -8.98
CA VAL A 234 5.67 11.47 -7.76
C VAL A 234 6.42 10.71 -6.67
N ILE A 235 6.30 11.19 -5.42
CA ILE A 235 6.71 10.43 -4.25
C ILE A 235 5.51 9.65 -3.73
N VAL A 236 5.68 8.34 -3.56
CA VAL A 236 4.71 7.48 -2.89
C VAL A 236 5.32 7.03 -1.55
N LYS A 237 4.66 7.38 -0.46
CA LYS A 237 5.01 6.97 0.89
C LYS A 237 4.04 5.93 1.41
N GLY A 238 4.41 5.22 2.48
CA GLY A 238 3.48 4.37 3.22
C GLY A 238 2.27 5.17 3.71
N ARG A 239 1.08 4.54 3.68
CA ARG A 239 -0.20 5.25 3.98
C ARG A 239 -0.21 5.95 5.34
N GLY A 240 0.52 5.46 6.34
CA GLY A 240 0.67 6.11 7.64
C GLY A 240 1.31 7.51 7.60
N ASN A 241 1.90 7.91 6.46
CA ASN A 241 2.40 9.26 6.24
C ASN A 241 1.32 10.23 5.72
N TYR A 242 0.11 9.74 5.43
CA TYR A 242 -0.97 10.55 4.91
C TYR A 242 -2.12 10.68 5.90
N LEU A 243 -2.70 11.87 5.94
CA LEU A 243 -3.89 12.17 6.73
C LEU A 243 -5.09 11.35 6.22
N CYS A 244 -5.85 10.79 7.15
CA CYS A 244 -7.19 10.25 6.89
C CYS A 244 -8.25 11.24 7.36
N LYS A 245 -9.01 11.81 6.42
CA LYS A 245 -10.05 12.81 6.74
C LYS A 245 -11.10 12.24 7.69
N ARG A 246 -11.57 11.01 7.46
CA ARG A 246 -12.55 10.36 8.33
C ARG A 246 -12.05 10.31 9.77
N ARG A 247 -10.85 9.77 10.01
CA ARG A 247 -10.25 9.67 11.35
C ARG A 247 -10.00 11.03 12.00
N LEU A 248 -9.68 12.05 11.18
CA LEU A 248 -9.54 13.42 11.70
C LEU A 248 -10.86 13.94 12.25
N TYR A 249 -11.96 13.80 11.49
CA TYR A 249 -13.28 14.24 11.96
C TYR A 249 -13.75 13.45 13.18
N GLU A 250 -13.57 12.12 13.18
CA GLU A 250 -13.86 11.27 14.34
C GLU A 250 -13.07 11.71 15.58
N ALA A 251 -11.76 11.99 15.43
CA ALA A 251 -10.93 12.45 16.53
C ALA A 251 -11.37 13.82 17.07
N ILE A 252 -11.81 14.74 16.19
CA ILE A 252 -12.33 16.05 16.59
C ILE A 252 -13.65 15.91 17.35
N GLU A 253 -14.57 15.08 16.86
CA GLU A 253 -15.85 14.82 17.53
C GLU A 253 -15.64 14.16 18.90
N GLU A 254 -14.72 13.22 18.98
CA GLU A 254 -14.34 12.61 20.25
C GLU A 254 -13.79 13.65 21.25
N ASP A 255 -12.91 14.55 20.80
CA ASP A 255 -12.28 15.54 21.67
C ASP A 255 -13.23 16.70 22.04
N ALA A 256 -14.14 17.09 21.13
CA ALA A 256 -15.18 18.09 21.43
C ALA A 256 -16.08 17.65 22.60
N LEU A 257 -16.27 16.36 22.78
CA LEU A 257 -17.05 15.79 23.88
C LEU A 257 -16.24 15.63 25.17
N PHE A 258 -14.87 15.60 25.14
CA PHE A 258 -14.13 14.99 26.23
C PHE A 258 -12.75 15.58 26.60
N SER A 259 -12.07 16.45 25.84
CA SER A 259 -10.71 16.90 26.19
C SER A 259 -10.19 18.21 25.55
N ASP A 260 -9.07 18.71 26.12
CA ASP A 260 -8.37 19.94 25.70
C ASP A 260 -7.38 19.73 24.51
N SER A 261 -7.21 18.53 23.98
CA SER A 261 -6.30 18.24 22.86
C SER A 261 -6.81 18.76 21.50
N SER A 262 -7.94 19.44 21.52
CA SER A 262 -8.65 19.95 20.34
C SER A 262 -7.88 20.99 19.52
N ILE A 263 -6.86 21.67 20.08
CA ILE A 263 -6.12 22.74 19.37
C ILE A 263 -5.32 22.15 18.21
N LYS A 264 -4.47 21.16 18.46
CA LYS A 264 -3.64 20.53 17.41
C LYS A 264 -4.49 19.83 16.33
N LEU A 265 -5.61 19.21 16.69
CA LEU A 265 -6.51 18.61 15.70
C LEU A 265 -7.17 19.66 14.81
N ARG A 266 -7.50 20.84 15.36
CA ARG A 266 -8.03 21.96 14.58
C ARG A 266 -6.97 22.55 13.66
N GLU A 267 -5.72 22.68 14.11
CA GLU A 267 -4.60 23.12 13.27
C GLU A 267 -4.41 22.16 12.06
N ILE A 268 -4.51 20.84 12.29
CA ILE A 268 -4.45 19.86 11.21
C ILE A 268 -5.65 20.01 10.26
N LEU A 269 -6.85 20.25 10.79
CA LEU A 269 -8.05 20.47 9.98
C LEU A 269 -7.96 21.76 9.15
N GLU A 270 -7.45 22.85 9.72
CA GLU A 270 -7.24 24.11 9.03
C GLU A 270 -6.20 23.95 7.90
N TRP A 271 -5.10 23.25 8.19
CA TRP A 271 -4.10 22.92 7.17
C TRP A 271 -4.70 22.10 6.02
N ASP A 272 -5.47 21.07 6.32
CA ASP A 272 -6.12 20.21 5.32
C ASP A 272 -7.13 21.00 4.47
N ASN A 273 -7.98 21.83 5.10
CA ASN A 273 -8.95 22.70 4.43
C ASN A 273 -8.29 23.82 3.62
N GLY A 274 -7.09 24.25 4.01
CA GLY A 274 -6.27 25.23 3.30
C GLY A 274 -5.59 24.66 2.03
N GLY A 275 -5.86 23.41 1.67
CA GLY A 275 -5.28 22.73 0.51
C GLY A 275 -3.96 22.02 0.84
N GLY A 276 -3.79 21.58 2.06
CA GLY A 276 -2.66 20.75 2.48
C GLY A 276 -2.53 19.49 1.63
N SER A 277 -1.29 19.04 1.42
CA SER A 277 -1.00 17.85 0.61
C SER A 277 -1.53 16.55 1.22
N GLY A 278 -1.87 16.58 2.50
CA GLY A 278 -2.15 15.38 3.31
C GLY A 278 -0.90 14.66 3.82
N ASP A 279 0.29 15.05 3.41
CA ASP A 279 1.55 14.42 3.81
C ASP A 279 2.04 14.99 5.16
N LYS A 280 2.32 14.11 6.14
CA LYS A 280 2.85 14.48 7.45
C LYS A 280 4.09 15.38 7.39
N SER A 281 4.93 15.20 6.38
CA SER A 281 6.17 15.97 6.24
C SER A 281 5.95 17.48 6.02
N ASP A 282 4.74 17.89 5.68
CA ASP A 282 4.38 19.32 5.55
C ASP A 282 3.95 19.94 6.88
N LEU A 283 3.81 19.12 7.92
CA LEU A 283 3.47 19.54 9.28
C LEU A 283 4.73 19.55 10.16
N ALA A 284 4.88 20.55 11.01
CA ALA A 284 5.95 20.61 11.99
C ALA A 284 5.66 19.73 13.22
N LEU A 285 5.29 18.45 12.97
CA LEU A 285 5.00 17.48 14.02
C LEU A 285 6.21 16.58 14.27
N PRO A 286 6.52 16.24 15.53
CA PRO A 286 7.50 15.20 15.86
C PRO A 286 7.14 13.87 15.17
N ASP A 287 8.16 13.04 14.89
CA ASP A 287 7.95 11.77 14.19
C ASP A 287 7.03 10.80 14.96
N ASP A 288 7.06 10.85 16.27
CA ASP A 288 6.29 10.00 17.19
C ASP A 288 5.13 10.74 17.89
N ASP A 289 4.69 11.91 17.37
CA ASP A 289 3.57 12.65 17.95
C ASP A 289 2.31 11.76 17.99
N PRO A 290 1.75 11.49 19.19
CA PRO A 290 0.61 10.58 19.35
C PRO A 290 -0.66 11.06 18.62
N ILE A 291 -0.77 12.37 18.34
CA ILE A 291 -1.89 12.92 17.58
C ILE A 291 -1.89 12.36 16.14
N TRP A 292 -0.71 12.27 15.51
CA TRP A 292 -0.65 11.76 14.15
C TRP A 292 -1.16 10.31 14.05
N SER A 293 -0.85 9.47 15.02
CA SER A 293 -1.34 8.08 15.06
C SER A 293 -2.87 7.96 15.15
N ARG A 294 -3.55 9.02 15.62
CA ARG A 294 -5.03 9.06 15.68
C ARG A 294 -5.67 9.42 14.34
N VAL A 295 -4.96 10.17 13.49
CA VAL A 295 -5.52 10.77 12.28
C VAL A 295 -4.89 10.27 10.99
N CYS A 296 -3.77 9.54 11.03
CA CYS A 296 -3.12 9.01 9.84
C CYS A 296 -3.95 7.87 9.20
N SER A 297 -3.71 7.63 7.92
CA SER A 297 -4.34 6.53 7.20
C SER A 297 -3.71 5.19 7.61
N GLU A 298 -4.54 4.20 7.87
CA GLU A 298 -4.14 2.82 8.17
C GLU A 298 -5.03 1.84 7.40
N SER A 299 -4.46 0.68 6.97
CA SER A 299 -5.20 -0.35 6.23
C SER A 299 -6.41 -0.85 7.01
N ASP A 300 -6.19 -1.17 8.29
CA ASP A 300 -7.17 -1.78 9.18
C ASP A 300 -8.32 -0.85 9.59
N TYR A 301 -8.26 0.42 9.19
CA TYR A 301 -9.29 1.44 9.43
C TYR A 301 -9.88 1.99 8.13
N CYS A 302 -9.42 1.51 6.97
CA CYS A 302 -9.83 2.05 5.69
C CYS A 302 -11.11 1.39 5.19
N LEU A 303 -12.17 2.19 4.98
CA LEU A 303 -13.44 1.72 4.44
C LEU A 303 -13.42 1.65 2.90
N SER A 304 -12.30 1.97 2.27
CA SER A 304 -12.15 1.94 0.81
C SER A 304 -13.28 2.71 0.10
N LEU A 305 -14.03 2.06 -0.78
CA LEU A 305 -15.13 2.66 -1.55
C LEU A 305 -16.28 3.18 -0.69
N HIS A 306 -16.53 2.56 0.47
CA HIS A 306 -17.62 2.95 1.37
C HIS A 306 -17.25 4.16 2.25
N CYS A 307 -16.03 4.72 2.08
CA CYS A 307 -15.60 5.88 2.86
C CYS A 307 -16.29 7.16 2.37
N PRO A 308 -16.99 7.92 3.24
CA PRO A 308 -17.67 9.17 2.85
C PRO A 308 -16.69 10.26 2.37
N TYR A 309 -15.40 10.08 2.57
CA TYR A 309 -14.32 10.98 2.14
C TYR A 309 -13.45 10.39 1.03
N HIS A 310 -13.93 9.35 0.34
CA HIS A 310 -13.16 8.63 -0.68
C HIS A 310 -12.64 9.56 -1.79
N ASP A 311 -13.50 10.41 -2.32
CA ASP A 311 -13.20 11.39 -3.38
C ASP A 311 -12.18 12.47 -2.96
N LYS A 312 -12.00 12.67 -1.66
CA LYS A 312 -11.06 13.64 -1.06
C LYS A 312 -9.91 12.95 -0.34
N CYS A 313 -9.74 11.65 -0.54
CA CYS A 313 -8.73 10.85 0.14
C CYS A 313 -7.32 11.15 -0.40
N HIS A 314 -6.41 11.58 0.46
CA HIS A 314 -5.04 11.90 0.08
C HIS A 314 -4.26 10.69 -0.46
N VAL A 315 -4.51 9.49 0.10
CA VAL A 315 -3.89 8.25 -0.37
C VAL A 315 -4.32 7.93 -1.80
N ILE A 316 -5.62 8.04 -2.10
CA ILE A 316 -6.16 7.82 -3.45
C ILE A 316 -5.59 8.86 -4.43
N HIS A 317 -5.54 10.13 -4.05
CA HIS A 317 -4.99 11.18 -4.91
C HIS A 317 -3.53 10.90 -5.30
N VAL A 318 -2.68 10.51 -4.33
CA VAL A 318 -1.28 10.18 -4.60
C VAL A 318 -1.16 8.95 -5.52
N ARG A 319 -2.01 7.93 -5.35
CA ARG A 319 -2.03 6.75 -6.23
C ARG A 319 -2.46 7.11 -7.65
N LEU A 320 -3.48 7.93 -7.81
CA LEU A 320 -3.89 8.47 -9.13
C LEU A 320 -2.76 9.28 -9.79
N GLU A 321 -2.05 10.08 -9.00
CA GLU A 321 -0.87 10.79 -9.49
C GLU A 321 0.23 9.84 -9.93
N ALA A 322 0.49 8.78 -9.15
CA ALA A 322 1.47 7.73 -9.49
C ALA A 322 1.09 7.02 -10.79
N ALA A 323 -0.20 6.72 -10.99
CA ALA A 323 -0.68 6.10 -12.22
C ALA A 323 -0.44 6.96 -13.48
N SER A 324 -0.32 8.27 -13.33
CA SER A 324 -0.04 9.22 -14.43
C SER A 324 1.43 9.64 -14.56
N ALA A 325 2.29 9.25 -13.63
CA ALA A 325 3.70 9.65 -13.59
C ALA A 325 4.59 8.71 -14.41
N GLN A 326 5.70 9.24 -14.93
CA GLN A 326 6.77 8.48 -15.58
C GLN A 326 7.79 7.97 -14.56
N LEU A 327 8.03 8.72 -13.48
CA LEU A 327 8.94 8.35 -12.42
C LEU A 327 8.19 8.27 -11.10
N ILE A 328 8.25 7.12 -10.44
CA ILE A 328 7.69 6.91 -9.11
C ILE A 328 8.84 6.73 -8.13
N ILE A 329 8.88 7.55 -7.09
CA ILE A 329 9.91 7.49 -6.05
C ILE A 329 9.26 6.93 -4.78
N ALA A 330 9.75 5.78 -4.33
CA ALA A 330 9.27 5.08 -3.15
C ALA A 330 10.41 4.74 -2.20
N ASN A 331 10.12 4.25 -0.99
CA ASN A 331 11.11 3.58 -0.17
C ASN A 331 10.96 2.05 -0.26
N HIS A 332 11.96 1.32 0.26
CA HIS A 332 11.95 -0.14 0.21
C HIS A 332 10.72 -0.75 0.89
N HIS A 333 10.26 -0.17 2.00
CA HIS A 333 9.05 -0.64 2.67
C HIS A 333 7.80 -0.51 1.81
N VAL A 334 7.65 0.59 1.06
CA VAL A 334 6.53 0.79 0.13
C VAL A 334 6.61 -0.19 -1.04
N LEU A 335 7.79 -0.37 -1.62
CA LEU A 335 8.04 -1.37 -2.68
C LEU A 335 7.65 -2.77 -2.22
N LEU A 336 8.14 -3.19 -1.05
CA LEU A 336 7.90 -4.53 -0.51
C LEU A 336 6.42 -4.71 -0.09
N ALA A 337 5.79 -3.68 0.49
CA ALA A 337 4.35 -3.70 0.81
C ALA A 337 3.48 -3.84 -0.44
N ASP A 338 3.89 -3.26 -1.57
CA ASP A 338 3.24 -3.44 -2.86
C ASP A 338 3.34 -4.89 -3.36
N LEU A 339 4.51 -5.52 -3.19
CA LEU A 339 4.70 -6.94 -3.53
C LEU A 339 3.80 -7.85 -2.70
N GLU A 340 3.69 -7.61 -1.40
CA GLU A 340 2.84 -8.40 -0.51
C GLU A 340 1.35 -8.19 -0.83
N ALA A 341 0.94 -6.96 -1.10
CA ALA A 341 -0.42 -6.66 -1.52
C ALA A 341 -0.80 -7.33 -2.85
N LYS A 342 0.14 -7.44 -3.78
CA LYS A 342 -0.05 -8.15 -5.06
C LYS A 342 -0.15 -9.67 -4.90
N ARG A 343 0.39 -10.25 -3.83
CA ARG A 343 0.30 -11.68 -3.52
C ARG A 343 -1.08 -12.09 -3.02
N THR A 344 -1.67 -11.28 -2.17
CA THR A 344 -2.95 -11.56 -1.51
C THR A 344 -4.15 -11.37 -2.43
N ARG A 345 -3.97 -11.45 -3.75
CA ARG A 345 -4.91 -11.12 -4.84
C ARG A 345 -6.29 -11.78 -4.82
N GLU A 346 -6.54 -12.76 -3.99
CA GLU A 346 -7.88 -13.36 -3.91
C GLU A 346 -8.90 -12.50 -3.12
N GLY A 347 -8.78 -11.17 -3.21
CA GLY A 347 -9.80 -10.25 -2.67
C GLY A 347 -9.32 -8.99 -1.99
N SER A 348 -8.03 -8.60 -2.04
CA SER A 348 -7.62 -7.36 -1.38
C SER A 348 -7.25 -6.23 -2.35
N ILE A 349 -7.92 -5.17 -2.17
CA ILE A 349 -8.00 -3.85 -2.83
C ILE A 349 -6.72 -2.98 -2.64
N ASN A 350 -5.58 -3.52 -2.18
CA ASN A 350 -4.53 -2.71 -1.55
C ASN A 350 -3.18 -2.65 -2.27
N THR A 351 -3.12 -2.73 -3.60
CA THR A 351 -1.84 -2.44 -4.28
C THR A 351 -1.46 -0.97 -4.12
N VAL A 352 -0.19 -0.74 -3.89
CA VAL A 352 0.34 0.58 -3.51
C VAL A 352 0.90 1.31 -4.71
N LEU A 353 1.53 0.59 -5.63
CA LEU A 353 2.18 1.12 -6.83
C LEU A 353 1.48 0.62 -8.10
N PRO A 354 1.29 1.50 -9.11
CA PRO A 354 0.82 1.08 -10.42
C PRO A 354 1.85 0.17 -11.10
N SER A 355 1.46 -0.54 -12.15
CA SER A 355 2.36 -1.42 -12.91
C SER A 355 3.58 -0.68 -13.45
N TYR A 356 4.74 -1.29 -13.34
CA TYR A 356 6.04 -0.81 -13.84
C TYR A 356 6.86 -1.99 -14.35
N GLN A 357 7.78 -1.73 -15.30
CA GLN A 357 8.64 -2.75 -15.90
C GLN A 357 10.13 -2.53 -15.59
N ALA A 358 10.49 -1.34 -15.16
CA ALA A 358 11.85 -1.01 -14.77
C ALA A 358 11.89 -0.52 -13.31
N LEU A 359 12.84 -1.02 -12.55
CA LEU A 359 13.03 -0.75 -11.13
C LEU A 359 14.48 -0.39 -10.85
N VAL A 360 14.68 0.69 -10.11
CA VAL A 360 15.98 1.02 -9.51
C VAL A 360 15.85 0.86 -7.99
N ILE A 361 16.72 0.09 -7.39
CA ILE A 361 16.87 -0.08 -5.95
C ILE A 361 18.14 0.64 -5.53
N ASP A 362 17.98 1.86 -5.06
CA ASP A 362 19.07 2.67 -4.53
C ASP A 362 19.27 2.39 -3.04
N GLU A 363 20.51 2.38 -2.58
CA GLU A 363 20.91 1.88 -1.26
C GLU A 363 20.45 0.42 -1.04
N ALA A 364 20.67 -0.40 -2.04
CA ALA A 364 20.21 -1.80 -2.11
C ALA A 364 20.68 -2.66 -0.91
N HIS A 365 21.79 -2.29 -0.26
CA HIS A 365 22.24 -2.94 0.98
C HIS A 365 21.19 -2.95 2.10
N ALA A 366 20.23 -2.01 2.08
CA ALA A 366 19.15 -1.94 3.06
C ALA A 366 17.90 -2.78 2.69
N LEU A 367 17.88 -3.39 1.49
CA LEU A 367 16.72 -4.12 1.00
C LEU A 367 16.42 -5.35 1.86
N GLU A 368 17.43 -6.14 2.22
CA GLU A 368 17.28 -7.35 3.04
C GLU A 368 16.68 -7.02 4.42
N ALA A 369 17.24 -6.01 5.10
CA ALA A 369 16.72 -5.58 6.41
C ALA A 369 15.27 -5.07 6.31
N SER A 370 14.95 -4.33 5.25
CA SER A 370 13.59 -3.86 4.99
C SER A 370 12.63 -5.02 4.70
N ALA A 371 13.08 -6.03 3.94
CA ALA A 371 12.30 -7.22 3.64
C ALA A 371 12.06 -8.06 4.89
N THR A 372 13.10 -8.29 5.68
CA THR A 372 13.00 -8.99 6.98
C THR A 372 11.99 -8.30 7.90
N SER A 373 12.06 -6.97 8.00
CA SER A 373 11.13 -6.20 8.82
C SER A 373 9.68 -6.29 8.31
N LEU A 374 9.46 -6.19 7.01
CA LEU A 374 8.12 -6.21 6.43
C LEU A 374 7.47 -7.60 6.47
N PHE A 375 8.24 -8.64 6.16
CA PHE A 375 7.73 -10.02 6.16
C PHE A 375 7.65 -10.63 7.58
N SER A 376 8.07 -9.89 8.60
CA SER A 376 7.89 -10.28 9.99
C SER A 376 6.47 -9.98 10.44
N GLU A 377 5.78 -10.98 10.94
CA GLU A 377 4.46 -10.84 11.57
C GLU A 377 4.66 -10.59 13.06
N THR A 378 3.97 -9.58 13.59
CA THR A 378 4.18 -9.16 14.97
C THR A 378 2.87 -8.98 15.73
N PHE A 379 2.88 -9.29 17.01
CA PHE A 379 1.83 -8.88 17.93
C PHE A 379 2.41 -8.35 19.24
N SER A 380 1.64 -7.54 19.93
CA SER A 380 1.99 -6.96 21.23
C SER A 380 0.73 -6.64 22.03
N LYS A 381 0.88 -6.39 23.33
CA LYS A 381 -0.22 -5.87 24.14
C LYS A 381 -0.91 -4.69 23.46
N ARG A 382 -0.16 -3.73 22.97
CA ARG A 382 -0.68 -2.50 22.36
C ARG A 382 -1.47 -2.77 21.06
N SER A 383 -0.99 -3.65 20.20
CA SER A 383 -1.68 -3.98 18.95
C SER A 383 -3.02 -4.67 19.23
N ILE A 384 -3.06 -5.63 20.15
CA ILE A 384 -4.30 -6.34 20.50
C ILE A 384 -5.28 -5.41 21.22
N GLN A 385 -4.83 -4.66 22.24
CA GLN A 385 -5.68 -3.71 22.95
C GLN A 385 -6.30 -2.65 22.03
N ARG A 386 -5.59 -2.28 20.97
CA ARG A 386 -6.10 -1.37 19.95
C ARG A 386 -7.28 -1.96 19.18
N LEU A 387 -7.23 -3.24 18.80
CA LEU A 387 -8.35 -3.94 18.17
C LEU A 387 -9.53 -4.08 19.15
N LEU A 388 -9.27 -4.48 20.39
CA LEU A 388 -10.31 -4.64 21.42
C LEU A 388 -11.01 -3.30 21.74
N SER A 389 -10.24 -2.23 21.91
CA SER A 389 -10.79 -0.90 22.20
C SER A 389 -11.60 -0.29 21.05
N ARG A 390 -11.34 -0.73 19.82
CA ARG A 390 -12.12 -0.37 18.65
C ARG A 390 -13.51 -1.03 18.68
N LEU A 391 -13.58 -2.28 19.09
CA LEU A 391 -14.85 -2.99 19.24
C LEU A 391 -15.70 -2.41 20.36
N SER A 392 -15.10 -2.20 21.54
CA SER A 392 -15.81 -1.66 22.70
C SER A 392 -14.85 -1.01 23.67
N ARG A 393 -15.15 0.23 24.06
CA ARG A 393 -14.42 0.93 25.12
C ARG A 393 -15.38 1.76 25.98
N ARG A 394 -15.05 1.93 27.24
CA ARG A 394 -15.80 2.78 28.15
C ARG A 394 -15.19 4.19 28.17
N LYS A 395 -15.98 5.19 27.83
CA LYS A 395 -15.58 6.60 27.91
C LYS A 395 -16.55 7.33 28.86
N LYS A 396 -16.04 7.70 30.05
CA LYS A 396 -16.89 8.17 31.16
C LYS A 396 -17.98 7.15 31.51
N ARG A 397 -19.26 7.48 31.22
CA ARG A 397 -20.42 6.62 31.46
C ARG A 397 -21.00 5.97 30.20
N LEU A 398 -20.44 6.28 29.03
CA LEU A 398 -20.92 5.80 27.76
C LEU A 398 -20.05 4.65 27.24
N GLN A 399 -20.68 3.65 26.68
CA GLN A 399 -20.01 2.65 25.88
C GLN A 399 -19.94 3.14 24.43
N VAL A 400 -18.74 3.15 23.85
CA VAL A 400 -18.45 3.59 22.50
C VAL A 400 -17.67 2.50 21.75
N GLY A 401 -17.65 2.55 20.43
CA GLY A 401 -17.00 1.60 19.55
C GLY A 401 -17.97 0.88 18.63
N ILE A 402 -17.46 -0.02 17.80
CA ILE A 402 -18.22 -0.71 16.75
C ILE A 402 -19.46 -1.40 17.32
N LEU A 403 -19.36 -2.13 18.43
CA LEU A 403 -20.49 -2.83 19.04
C LEU A 403 -21.59 -1.90 19.54
N ALA A 404 -21.26 -0.66 19.88
CA ALA A 404 -22.28 0.32 20.26
C ALA A 404 -23.06 0.85 19.03
N SER A 405 -22.44 0.88 17.85
CA SER A 405 -23.11 1.22 16.59
C SER A 405 -23.93 0.03 16.07
N ILE A 406 -23.36 -1.16 16.06
CA ILE A 406 -24.04 -2.41 15.67
C ILE A 406 -25.30 -2.65 16.53
N SER A 407 -25.25 -2.35 17.83
CA SER A 407 -26.41 -2.55 18.72
C SER A 407 -27.63 -1.66 18.40
N LYS A 408 -27.49 -0.69 17.50
CA LYS A 408 -28.57 0.18 17.01
C LYS A 408 -29.21 -0.33 15.72
N LEU A 409 -28.57 -1.30 15.07
CA LEU A 409 -29.10 -1.91 13.85
C LEU A 409 -30.34 -2.75 14.18
N PRO A 410 -31.30 -2.85 13.26
CA PRO A 410 -32.48 -3.69 13.45
C PRO A 410 -32.09 -5.16 13.55
N ASP A 411 -32.90 -5.91 14.29
CA ASP A 411 -32.88 -7.37 14.40
C ASP A 411 -31.61 -8.00 15.00
N ILE A 412 -30.70 -7.20 15.57
CA ILE A 412 -29.52 -7.73 16.26
C ILE A 412 -29.89 -8.06 17.73
N PRO A 413 -29.78 -9.34 18.14
CA PRO A 413 -30.05 -9.72 19.53
C PRO A 413 -29.08 -9.06 20.51
N SER A 414 -29.59 -8.36 21.52
CA SER A 414 -28.75 -7.71 22.55
C SER A 414 -27.88 -8.72 23.30
N SER A 415 -28.31 -9.96 23.42
CA SER A 415 -27.55 -11.04 24.05
C SER A 415 -26.23 -11.35 23.34
N LEU A 416 -26.17 -11.25 22.01
CA LEU A 416 -24.94 -11.41 21.24
C LEU A 416 -23.96 -10.28 21.54
N ILE A 417 -24.45 -9.05 21.57
CA ILE A 417 -23.64 -7.86 21.88
C ILE A 417 -23.08 -7.96 23.32
N ASP A 418 -23.92 -8.33 24.30
CA ASP A 418 -23.48 -8.43 25.70
C ASP A 418 -22.47 -9.56 25.90
N THR A 419 -22.68 -10.69 25.21
CA THR A 419 -21.73 -11.82 25.24
C THR A 419 -20.38 -11.43 24.63
N ALA A 420 -20.39 -10.72 23.51
CA ALA A 420 -19.15 -10.23 22.88
C ALA A 420 -18.43 -9.22 23.78
N ARG A 421 -19.15 -8.31 24.45
CA ARG A 421 -18.55 -7.35 25.42
C ARG A 421 -17.88 -8.06 26.58
N LEU A 422 -18.55 -9.06 27.17
CA LEU A 422 -17.96 -9.86 28.25
C LEU A 422 -16.69 -10.59 27.77
N GLN A 423 -16.71 -11.08 26.53
CA GLN A 423 -15.55 -11.75 25.95
C GLN A 423 -14.38 -10.78 25.69
N ILE A 424 -14.66 -9.52 25.31
CA ILE A 424 -13.63 -8.47 25.19
C ILE A 424 -12.95 -8.22 26.54
N GLU A 425 -13.70 -8.10 27.65
CA GLU A 425 -13.12 -7.91 28.99
C GLU A 425 -12.20 -9.07 29.40
N LYS A 426 -12.57 -10.30 29.04
CA LYS A 426 -11.71 -11.48 29.28
C LYS A 426 -10.43 -11.44 28.44
N ALA A 427 -10.57 -11.09 27.16
CA ALA A 427 -9.43 -10.94 26.26
C ALA A 427 -8.47 -9.85 26.75
N GLU A 428 -8.97 -8.68 27.19
CA GLU A 428 -8.15 -7.59 27.76
C GLU A 428 -7.36 -8.08 28.98
N SER A 429 -8.02 -8.77 29.93
CA SER A 429 -7.36 -9.35 31.11
C SER A 429 -6.30 -10.38 30.73
N SER A 430 -6.55 -11.18 29.70
CA SER A 430 -5.60 -12.19 29.19
C SER A 430 -4.38 -11.54 28.52
N VAL A 431 -4.57 -10.46 27.75
CA VAL A 431 -3.50 -9.66 27.16
C VAL A 431 -2.59 -9.07 28.24
N ASP A 432 -3.17 -8.51 29.30
CA ASP A 432 -2.41 -7.92 30.41
C ASP A 432 -1.60 -8.99 31.15
N SER A 433 -2.22 -10.13 31.42
CA SER A 433 -1.56 -11.27 32.07
C SER A 433 -0.42 -11.83 31.23
N PHE A 434 -0.64 -12.00 29.93
CA PHE A 434 0.40 -12.44 28.98
C PHE A 434 1.59 -11.48 28.96
N ASN A 435 1.34 -10.17 28.79
CA ASN A 435 2.42 -9.17 28.72
C ASN A 435 3.21 -9.12 30.02
N ALA A 436 2.54 -9.21 31.19
CA ALA A 436 3.21 -9.22 32.47
C ALA A 436 4.18 -10.43 32.60
N VAL A 437 3.72 -11.62 32.22
CA VAL A 437 4.58 -12.84 32.23
C VAL A 437 5.68 -12.74 31.16
N ALA A 438 5.37 -12.28 29.97
CA ALA A 438 6.36 -12.13 28.89
C ALA A 438 7.51 -11.19 29.31
N CYS A 439 7.21 -10.10 30.02
CA CYS A 439 8.24 -9.21 30.56
C CYS A 439 9.16 -9.91 31.57
N THR A 440 8.68 -10.88 32.35
CA THR A 440 9.54 -11.61 33.31
C THR A 440 10.52 -12.58 32.65
N CYS A 441 10.35 -12.85 31.35
CA CYS A 441 11.29 -13.71 30.61
C CYS A 441 12.64 -13.04 30.34
N PHE A 442 12.75 -11.73 30.53
CA PHE A 442 13.96 -10.95 30.24
C PHE A 442 14.78 -10.67 31.50
N SER A 443 16.08 -10.78 31.38
CA SER A 443 17.03 -10.23 32.35
C SER A 443 17.28 -8.75 32.09
N GLU A 444 17.83 -8.00 33.06
CA GLU A 444 18.10 -6.55 32.94
C GLU A 444 18.97 -6.15 31.73
N LYS A 445 19.74 -7.09 31.18
CA LYS A 445 20.69 -6.85 30.07
C LYS A 445 20.15 -7.33 28.72
N GLU A 446 19.07 -8.06 28.67
CA GLU A 446 18.52 -8.64 27.45
C GLU A 446 17.41 -7.76 26.90
N SER A 447 17.56 -7.35 25.64
CA SER A 447 16.53 -6.64 24.88
C SER A 447 15.72 -7.55 23.96
N SER A 448 16.24 -8.74 23.63
CA SER A 448 15.60 -9.73 22.77
C SER A 448 15.95 -11.17 23.18
N ILE A 449 15.00 -12.09 23.01
CA ILE A 449 15.16 -13.51 23.33
C ILE A 449 14.48 -14.36 22.25
N LEU A 450 15.15 -15.41 21.79
CA LEU A 450 14.54 -16.43 20.94
C LEU A 450 13.64 -17.33 21.79
N ILE A 451 12.43 -17.64 21.30
CA ILE A 451 11.48 -18.49 22.05
C ILE A 451 12.07 -19.87 22.36
N LYS A 452 12.87 -20.45 21.46
CA LYS A 452 13.56 -21.71 21.68
C LYS A 452 14.53 -21.70 22.87
N ASN A 453 15.02 -20.51 23.26
CA ASN A 453 15.95 -20.34 24.39
C ASN A 453 15.21 -20.19 25.74
N LEU A 454 13.88 -20.01 25.72
CA LEU A 454 13.09 -20.03 26.95
C LEU A 454 13.12 -21.43 27.56
N SER A 455 13.36 -21.53 28.86
CA SER A 455 13.46 -22.80 29.56
C SER A 455 12.81 -22.75 30.96
N GLY A 456 12.59 -23.90 31.53
CA GLY A 456 12.10 -24.04 32.91
C GLY A 456 10.74 -23.37 33.14
N ILE A 457 10.62 -22.70 34.28
CA ILE A 457 9.38 -22.04 34.73
C ILE A 457 8.96 -20.94 33.76
N ASN A 458 9.89 -20.15 33.24
CA ASN A 458 9.58 -19.06 32.31
C ASN A 458 8.90 -19.57 31.04
N ARG A 459 9.42 -20.66 30.44
CA ARG A 459 8.78 -21.27 29.26
C ARG A 459 7.37 -21.74 29.56
N THR A 460 7.19 -22.44 30.70
CA THR A 460 5.89 -22.98 31.08
C THR A 460 4.86 -21.87 31.33
N MET A 461 5.23 -20.82 32.05
CA MET A 461 4.35 -19.69 32.32
C MET A 461 4.02 -18.91 31.06
N PHE A 462 5.03 -18.65 30.21
CA PHE A 462 4.85 -17.97 28.91
C PHE A 462 3.86 -18.74 28.02
N LEU A 463 4.08 -20.05 27.82
CA LEU A 463 3.19 -20.87 27.00
C LEU A 463 1.77 -20.96 27.56
N SER A 464 1.63 -21.10 28.88
CA SER A 464 0.32 -21.17 29.54
C SER A 464 -0.48 -19.87 29.35
N THR A 465 0.15 -18.72 29.53
CA THR A 465 -0.53 -17.43 29.35
C THR A 465 -0.79 -17.13 27.87
N LEU A 466 0.09 -17.56 26.97
CA LEU A 466 -0.10 -17.45 25.52
C LEU A 466 -1.27 -18.32 25.05
N GLN A 467 -1.38 -19.57 25.51
CA GLN A 467 -2.51 -20.46 25.21
C GLN A 467 -3.84 -19.89 25.72
N ASN A 468 -3.82 -19.28 26.92
CA ASN A 468 -5.02 -18.62 27.41
C ASN A 468 -5.41 -17.40 26.56
N LEU A 469 -4.43 -16.59 26.15
CA LEU A 469 -4.66 -15.44 25.28
C LEU A 469 -5.24 -15.87 23.93
N GLU A 470 -4.63 -16.86 23.28
CA GLU A 470 -5.11 -17.43 22.01
C GLU A 470 -6.56 -17.90 22.15
N LYS A 471 -6.88 -18.68 23.19
CA LYS A 471 -8.23 -19.17 23.47
C LYS A 471 -9.24 -18.04 23.62
N GLU A 472 -8.93 -17.00 24.40
CA GLU A 472 -9.85 -15.88 24.62
C GLU A 472 -10.06 -15.04 23.34
N ILE A 473 -9.02 -14.86 22.50
CA ILE A 473 -9.14 -14.20 21.20
C ILE A 473 -9.94 -15.07 20.21
N ALA A 474 -9.69 -16.37 20.14
CA ALA A 474 -10.44 -17.29 19.27
C ALA A 474 -11.94 -17.33 19.64
N LEU A 475 -12.25 -17.34 20.93
CA LEU A 475 -13.65 -17.22 21.40
C LEU A 475 -14.27 -15.87 21.01
N LEU A 476 -13.52 -14.77 21.09
CA LEU A 476 -13.99 -13.46 20.65
C LEU A 476 -14.28 -13.45 19.15
N VAL A 477 -13.39 -14.02 18.34
CA VAL A 477 -13.60 -14.19 16.88
C VAL A 477 -14.92 -14.93 16.61
N THR A 478 -15.17 -16.03 17.32
CA THR A 478 -16.43 -16.79 17.20
C THR A 478 -17.65 -15.93 17.55
N ARG A 479 -17.60 -15.15 18.64
CA ARG A 479 -18.72 -14.28 19.05
C ARG A 479 -18.98 -13.13 18.08
N LEU A 480 -17.94 -12.57 17.51
CA LEU A 480 -18.05 -11.53 16.47
C LEU A 480 -18.58 -12.11 15.15
N GLY A 481 -18.19 -13.35 14.82
CA GLY A 481 -18.73 -14.11 13.69
C GLY A 481 -20.26 -14.30 13.81
N GLU A 482 -20.74 -14.74 15.00
CA GLU A 482 -22.17 -14.86 15.29
C GLU A 482 -22.94 -13.53 15.08
N ILE A 483 -22.32 -12.40 15.46
CA ILE A 483 -22.90 -11.08 15.21
C ILE A 483 -22.91 -10.76 13.71
N SER A 484 -21.81 -11.03 13.00
CA SER A 484 -21.70 -10.78 11.56
C SER A 484 -22.71 -11.58 10.75
N GLU A 485 -22.97 -12.83 11.14
CA GLU A 485 -23.98 -13.70 10.51
C GLU A 485 -25.42 -13.25 10.80
N ALA A 486 -25.67 -12.60 11.94
CA ALA A 486 -26.99 -12.08 12.28
C ALA A 486 -27.35 -10.77 11.57
N ILE A 487 -26.38 -10.12 10.89
CA ILE A 487 -26.61 -8.87 10.15
C ILE A 487 -27.30 -9.19 8.83
N ALA A 488 -28.40 -8.50 8.53
CA ALA A 488 -29.12 -8.64 7.28
C ALA A 488 -28.28 -8.15 6.08
N LEU A 489 -28.47 -8.78 4.91
CA LEU A 489 -27.71 -8.47 3.68
C LEU A 489 -27.85 -6.99 3.27
N GLU A 490 -29.02 -6.38 3.49
CA GLU A 490 -29.27 -4.98 3.17
C GLU A 490 -28.42 -3.99 3.98
N LEU A 491 -27.80 -4.44 5.07
CA LEU A 491 -26.97 -3.63 5.97
C LEU A 491 -25.47 -3.87 5.77
N GLU A 492 -25.08 -4.63 4.77
CA GLU A 492 -23.66 -4.98 4.55
C GLU A 492 -22.76 -3.76 4.25
N ASP A 493 -23.34 -2.72 3.65
CA ASP A 493 -22.65 -1.47 3.29
C ASP A 493 -22.62 -0.43 4.42
N GLU A 494 -23.26 -0.74 5.56
CA GLU A 494 -23.21 0.14 6.73
C GLU A 494 -21.77 0.23 7.29
N GLU A 495 -21.31 1.45 7.54
CA GLU A 495 -19.94 1.73 8.01
C GLU A 495 -19.54 0.86 9.21
N SER A 496 -20.42 0.70 10.18
CA SER A 496 -20.17 -0.09 11.39
C SER A 496 -20.05 -1.59 11.10
N VAL A 497 -20.73 -2.10 10.06
CA VAL A 497 -20.65 -3.51 9.63
C VAL A 497 -19.33 -3.77 8.93
N ILE A 498 -18.92 -2.87 8.04
CA ILE A 498 -17.61 -2.96 7.37
C ILE A 498 -16.48 -2.90 8.41
N GLU A 499 -16.57 -1.98 9.37
CA GLU A 499 -15.59 -1.90 10.47
C GLU A 499 -15.54 -3.17 11.33
N LEU A 500 -16.69 -3.79 11.59
CA LEU A 500 -16.76 -5.07 12.30
C LEU A 500 -16.02 -6.16 11.52
N ARG A 501 -16.29 -6.31 10.23
CA ARG A 501 -15.65 -7.31 9.37
C ARG A 501 -14.13 -7.12 9.26
N ILE A 502 -13.67 -5.88 9.09
CA ILE A 502 -12.23 -5.56 9.07
C ILE A 502 -11.59 -5.94 10.41
N THR A 503 -12.22 -5.58 11.53
CA THR A 503 -11.68 -5.87 12.86
C THR A 503 -11.72 -7.36 13.18
N LEU A 504 -12.77 -8.08 12.76
CA LEU A 504 -12.90 -9.53 12.88
C LEU A 504 -11.74 -10.22 12.14
N ARG A 505 -11.49 -9.85 10.89
CA ARG A 505 -10.37 -10.39 10.11
C ARG A 505 -9.01 -10.15 10.79
N SER A 506 -8.76 -8.94 11.30
CA SER A 506 -7.51 -8.65 12.02
C SER A 506 -7.34 -9.47 13.31
N LEU A 507 -8.46 -9.81 13.98
CA LEU A 507 -8.44 -10.70 15.13
C LEU A 507 -8.22 -12.16 14.73
N GLU A 508 -8.77 -12.62 13.61
CA GLU A 508 -8.50 -13.95 13.05
C GLU A 508 -7.01 -14.12 12.70
N GLU A 509 -6.42 -13.13 12.02
CA GLU A 509 -4.99 -13.09 11.72
C GLU A 509 -4.14 -13.09 13.01
N THR A 510 -4.57 -12.34 14.04
CA THR A 510 -3.93 -12.34 15.36
C THR A 510 -4.03 -13.70 16.04
N ALA A 511 -5.19 -14.35 16.05
CA ALA A 511 -5.39 -15.68 16.62
C ALA A 511 -4.51 -16.73 15.91
N ALA A 512 -4.45 -16.68 14.59
CA ALA A 512 -3.59 -17.56 13.80
C ALA A 512 -2.10 -17.37 14.15
N LEU A 513 -1.65 -16.11 14.32
CA LEU A 513 -0.29 -15.82 14.73
C LEU A 513 0.01 -16.32 16.14
N LEU A 514 -0.90 -16.11 17.09
CA LEU A 514 -0.77 -16.64 18.46
C LEU A 514 -0.64 -18.17 18.48
N ALA A 515 -1.43 -18.88 17.67
CA ALA A 515 -1.36 -20.34 17.54
C ALA A 515 0.02 -20.82 17.02
N ARG A 516 0.62 -20.10 16.07
CA ARG A 516 1.99 -20.38 15.55
C ARG A 516 3.05 -20.22 16.64
N PHE A 517 2.91 -19.23 17.53
CA PHE A 517 3.82 -19.03 18.66
C PHE A 517 3.71 -20.11 19.75
N ILE A 518 2.57 -20.81 19.84
CA ILE A 518 2.39 -21.95 20.76
C ILE A 518 3.22 -23.15 20.30
N ASN A 519 3.32 -23.36 18.98
CA ASN A 519 4.08 -24.47 18.39
C ASN A 519 5.08 -24.00 17.33
N PRO A 520 6.12 -23.24 17.71
CA PRO A 520 7.07 -22.66 16.77
C PRO A 520 7.90 -23.71 16.01
N GLU A 521 7.98 -24.95 16.53
CA GLU A 521 8.73 -26.05 15.90
C GLU A 521 8.01 -26.60 14.64
N ALA A 522 6.70 -26.32 14.49
CA ALA A 522 5.95 -26.70 13.31
C ALA A 522 6.32 -25.85 12.06
N GLU A 523 7.04 -24.74 12.25
CA GLU A 523 7.40 -23.81 11.18
C GLU A 523 8.91 -23.51 11.19
N PRO A 524 9.75 -24.46 10.72
CA PRO A 524 11.20 -24.33 10.75
C PRO A 524 11.75 -23.20 9.86
N SER A 525 10.94 -22.69 8.93
CA SER A 525 11.29 -21.57 8.04
C SER A 525 11.15 -20.19 8.69
N SER A 526 10.64 -20.13 9.93
CA SER A 526 10.47 -18.88 10.68
C SER A 526 11.22 -18.90 12.01
N ILE A 527 11.71 -17.73 12.41
CA ILE A 527 12.33 -17.49 13.71
C ILE A 527 11.32 -16.76 14.59
N PHE A 528 11.00 -17.36 15.75
CA PHE A 528 10.11 -16.78 16.75
C PHE A 528 10.93 -16.17 17.89
N TRP A 529 10.75 -14.87 18.11
CA TRP A 529 11.51 -14.14 19.12
C TRP A 529 10.69 -13.06 19.80
N LEU A 530 11.16 -12.63 20.95
CA LEU A 530 10.55 -11.63 21.81
C LEU A 530 11.49 -10.44 21.92
N GLN A 531 10.96 -9.23 21.94
CA GLN A 531 11.69 -7.99 22.18
C GLN A 531 10.98 -7.12 23.18
N VAL A 532 11.71 -6.53 24.13
CA VAL A 532 11.14 -5.52 25.05
C VAL A 532 11.14 -4.15 24.39
N ASP A 533 9.99 -3.53 24.34
CA ASP A 533 9.85 -2.10 24.02
C ASP A 533 9.81 -1.29 25.33
N ASN A 534 10.93 -0.63 25.62
CA ASN A 534 11.12 0.21 26.80
C ASN A 534 10.87 1.71 26.53
N LYS A 535 10.18 2.07 25.46
CA LYS A 535 9.85 3.49 25.16
C LYS A 535 9.09 4.14 26.29
N ASN A 536 8.26 3.39 27.02
CA ASN A 536 7.65 3.80 28.27
C ASN A 536 8.17 2.92 29.43
N PRO A 537 9.19 3.35 30.18
CA PRO A 537 9.75 2.54 31.28
C PRO A 537 8.76 2.17 32.40
N LYS A 538 7.64 2.91 32.50
CA LYS A 538 6.60 2.62 33.51
C LYS A 538 5.67 1.48 33.09
N GLU A 539 5.60 1.20 31.82
CA GLU A 539 4.78 0.15 31.23
C GLU A 539 5.57 -0.57 30.13
N PRO A 540 6.54 -1.43 30.49
CA PRO A 540 7.28 -2.20 29.52
C PRO A 540 6.34 -3.12 28.76
N MET A 541 6.59 -3.28 27.46
CA MET A 541 5.77 -4.09 26.58
C MET A 541 6.65 -5.07 25.81
N VAL A 542 6.17 -6.28 25.63
CA VAL A 542 6.85 -7.26 24.80
C VAL A 542 6.21 -7.27 23.40
N ILE A 543 7.07 -7.19 22.38
CA ILE A 543 6.72 -7.42 20.99
C ILE A 543 7.14 -8.85 20.66
N CYS A 544 6.20 -9.65 20.20
CA CYS A 544 6.41 -11.00 19.70
C CYS A 544 6.50 -10.96 18.19
N SER A 545 7.58 -11.51 17.62
CA SER A 545 7.85 -11.45 16.18
C SER A 545 8.12 -12.84 15.61
N ALA A 546 7.41 -13.20 14.55
CA ALA A 546 7.69 -14.34 13.69
C ALA A 546 8.34 -13.82 12.40
N THR A 547 9.61 -14.11 12.22
CA THR A 547 10.45 -13.57 11.14
C THR A 547 10.88 -14.69 10.21
N PRO A 548 10.72 -14.57 8.88
CA PRO A 548 11.26 -15.55 7.95
C PRO A 548 12.77 -15.74 8.14
N LEU A 549 13.22 -16.98 8.12
CA LEU A 549 14.66 -17.31 8.26
C LEU A 549 15.46 -16.77 7.09
N GLU A 550 14.89 -16.85 5.89
CA GLU A 550 15.50 -16.38 4.65
C GLU A 550 14.51 -15.55 3.86
N VAL A 551 14.88 -14.33 3.48
CA VAL A 551 14.07 -13.44 2.66
C VAL A 551 14.46 -13.48 1.18
N ALA A 552 15.65 -14.00 0.85
CA ALA A 552 16.14 -14.06 -0.52
C ALA A 552 15.22 -14.87 -1.47
N PRO A 553 14.71 -16.06 -1.12
CA PRO A 553 13.74 -16.77 -1.96
C PRO A 553 12.46 -15.97 -2.20
N LEU A 554 11.97 -15.27 -1.18
CA LEU A 554 10.77 -14.44 -1.29
C LEU A 554 10.98 -13.25 -2.24
N LEU A 555 12.14 -12.60 -2.16
CA LEU A 555 12.51 -11.51 -3.06
C LEU A 555 12.71 -12.02 -4.50
N SER A 556 13.37 -13.17 -4.66
CA SER A 556 13.58 -13.78 -5.97
C SER A 556 12.25 -14.10 -6.66
N GLU A 557 11.34 -14.77 -5.97
CA GLU A 557 10.04 -15.16 -6.51
C GLU A 557 9.10 -13.96 -6.74
N ARG A 558 9.04 -13.03 -5.79
CA ARG A 558 8.02 -11.98 -5.79
C ARG A 558 8.43 -10.71 -6.51
N LEU A 559 9.73 -10.41 -6.58
CA LEU A 559 10.27 -9.20 -7.17
C LEU A 559 11.06 -9.52 -8.44
N PHE A 560 12.21 -10.18 -8.28
CA PHE A 560 13.19 -10.28 -9.37
C PHE A 560 12.72 -11.12 -10.55
N SER A 561 11.89 -12.16 -10.32
CA SER A 561 11.32 -12.98 -11.41
C SER A 561 10.20 -12.30 -12.20
N LYS A 562 9.63 -11.21 -11.67
CA LYS A 562 8.45 -10.54 -12.25
C LYS A 562 8.77 -9.20 -12.90
N ILE A 563 9.96 -8.67 -12.67
CA ILE A 563 10.38 -7.39 -13.22
C ILE A 563 11.24 -7.60 -14.48
N ARG A 564 11.02 -6.81 -15.51
CA ARG A 564 11.81 -6.91 -16.74
C ARG A 564 13.24 -6.43 -16.54
N SER A 565 13.41 -5.28 -15.88
CA SER A 565 14.73 -4.68 -15.66
C SER A 565 14.85 -4.19 -14.22
N CYS A 566 15.91 -4.60 -13.53
CA CYS A 566 16.17 -4.18 -12.15
C CYS A 566 17.64 -3.74 -11.99
N ILE A 567 17.82 -2.54 -11.44
CA ILE A 567 19.13 -1.97 -11.13
C ILE A 567 19.26 -1.89 -9.61
N CYS A 568 20.15 -2.68 -9.02
CA CYS A 568 20.49 -2.65 -7.60
C CYS A 568 21.80 -1.89 -7.42
N THR A 569 21.78 -0.75 -6.74
CA THR A 569 22.99 0.05 -6.51
C THR A 569 23.12 0.48 -5.05
N SER A 570 24.35 0.49 -4.58
CA SER A 570 24.74 1.02 -3.27
C SER A 570 26.22 1.37 -3.22
N ALA A 571 26.64 2.02 -2.14
CA ALA A 571 28.05 2.28 -1.89
C ALA A 571 28.83 1.03 -1.39
N THR A 572 28.11 0.04 -0.88
CA THR A 572 28.67 -1.15 -0.23
C THR A 572 27.80 -2.37 -0.55
N LEU A 573 28.14 -3.11 -1.59
CA LEU A 573 27.47 -4.35 -2.01
C LEU A 573 28.41 -5.54 -2.02
N THR A 574 29.72 -5.30 -2.14
CA THR A 574 30.72 -6.38 -2.19
C THR A 574 31.27 -6.69 -0.80
N ILE A 575 31.57 -7.97 -0.57
CA ILE A 575 32.37 -8.44 0.54
C ILE A 575 33.65 -8.99 -0.04
N ASN A 576 34.80 -8.41 0.32
CA ASN A 576 36.10 -8.76 -0.25
C ASN A 576 36.15 -8.70 -1.80
N GLY A 577 35.46 -7.73 -2.40
CA GLY A 577 35.38 -7.56 -3.85
C GLY A 577 34.52 -8.59 -4.58
N SER A 578 33.70 -9.35 -3.87
CA SER A 578 32.78 -10.34 -4.45
C SER A 578 31.30 -9.98 -4.18
N PHE A 579 30.47 -10.11 -5.21
CA PHE A 579 29.00 -9.99 -5.12
C PHE A 579 28.31 -11.30 -4.70
N GLN A 580 29.05 -12.30 -4.27
CA GLN A 580 28.52 -13.65 -3.97
C GLN A 580 27.44 -13.64 -2.86
N TRP A 581 27.37 -12.59 -2.07
CA TRP A 581 26.33 -12.39 -1.05
C TRP A 581 24.98 -11.95 -1.64
N TRP A 582 25.01 -11.37 -2.81
CA TRP A 582 23.85 -10.93 -3.57
C TRP A 582 23.39 -12.00 -4.57
#